data_8d0db323e2324497e1cf2c765f209c3d
#
_entry.id   8d0db323e2324497e1cf2c765f209c3d
#
_cell.length_a   1.000
_cell.length_b   1.000
_cell.length_c   1.000
_cell.angle_alpha   90.00
_cell.angle_beta   90.00
_cell.angle_gamma   90.00
#
_symmetry.space_group_name_H-M   'P 1'
#
loop_
_entity.id
_entity.type
_entity.pdbx_description
1 polymer ?
#
loop_
_entity_poly.entity_id
_entity_poly.type
_entity_poly.pdbx_seq_one_letter_code
_entity_poly.pdbx_strand_id
1 'polypeptide(L)'
;MIMTIISDCYNAGPESMAAALLVLGKKKGRRIAVLGDMLELGDCAWAEHYRIGRIAAENAEVIYAYGPNAGRIVGGAITGGKSTNAAREYTTHEEMAKALKNTCKPGDVLLFKGSRGMRMENVQAMFLAEEK
;
A
#
# COMPACT_ATOMS: atom_id res chain seq x y z
N MET A 1 2.17 -16.21 14.60
CA MET A 1 1.63 -14.85 14.36
C MET A 1 0.56 -14.96 13.29
N ILE A 2 -0.66 -14.50 13.59
CA ILE A 2 -1.77 -14.56 12.64
C ILE A 2 -2.03 -13.16 12.10
N MET A 3 -1.89 -13.02 10.79
CA MET A 3 -2.23 -11.80 10.06
C MET A 3 -3.11 -12.17 8.87
N THR A 4 -3.94 -11.25 8.44
CA THR A 4 -4.75 -11.44 7.24
C THR A 4 -4.08 -10.72 6.08
N ILE A 5 -3.86 -11.43 4.98
CA ILE A 5 -3.22 -10.88 3.79
C ILE A 5 -4.21 -10.89 2.64
N ILE A 6 -4.42 -9.72 2.05
CA ILE A 6 -5.19 -9.56 0.83
C ILE A 6 -4.20 -9.24 -0.27
N SER A 7 -4.05 -10.16 -1.23
CA SER A 7 -3.08 -10.02 -2.30
C SER A 7 -3.81 -9.73 -3.61
N ASP A 8 -3.52 -8.56 -4.18
CA ASP A 8 -4.08 -8.12 -5.45
C ASP A 8 -2.98 -7.39 -6.23
N CYS A 9 -1.95 -8.15 -6.62
CA CYS A 9 -0.74 -7.61 -7.22
C CYS A 9 -0.72 -7.72 -8.75
N TYR A 10 -1.80 -8.18 -9.34
CA TYR A 10 -1.84 -8.47 -10.78
C TYR A 10 -2.15 -7.22 -11.59
N ASN A 11 -3.05 -6.39 -11.11
CA ASN A 11 -3.49 -5.21 -11.83
C ASN A 11 -3.93 -4.11 -10.86
N ALA A 12 -3.74 -2.87 -11.25
CA ALA A 12 -4.22 -1.74 -10.46
C ALA A 12 -4.56 -0.56 -11.37
N GLY A 13 -5.82 -0.20 -11.40
CA GLY A 13 -6.30 1.06 -11.94
C GLY A 13 -6.94 1.86 -10.82
N PRO A 14 -7.31 3.13 -11.06
CA PRO A 14 -7.85 3.98 -10.00
C PRO A 14 -9.09 3.40 -9.32
N GLU A 15 -10.02 2.84 -10.10
CA GLU A 15 -11.25 2.30 -9.53
C GLU A 15 -11.04 1.00 -8.79
N SER A 16 -10.21 0.09 -9.32
CA SER A 16 -9.93 -1.17 -8.64
C SER A 16 -9.10 -0.94 -7.37
N MET A 17 -8.21 0.04 -7.38
CA MET A 17 -7.44 0.43 -6.20
C MET A 17 -8.37 0.99 -5.12
N ALA A 18 -9.27 1.90 -5.49
CA ALA A 18 -10.24 2.48 -4.57
C ALA A 18 -11.16 1.39 -3.97
N ALA A 19 -11.64 0.47 -4.81
CA ALA A 19 -12.49 -0.63 -4.35
C ALA A 19 -11.78 -1.53 -3.35
N ALA A 20 -10.52 -1.88 -3.62
CA ALA A 20 -9.72 -2.71 -2.71
C ALA A 20 -9.51 -2.01 -1.37
N LEU A 21 -9.27 -0.70 -1.38
CA LEU A 21 -9.11 0.07 -0.15
C LEU A 21 -10.39 0.12 0.67
N LEU A 22 -11.54 0.22 0.01
CA LEU A 22 -12.84 0.17 0.71
C LEU A 22 -13.05 -1.20 1.37
N VAL A 23 -12.66 -2.28 0.70
CA VAL A 23 -12.73 -3.62 1.29
C VAL A 23 -11.83 -3.70 2.52
N LEU A 24 -10.58 -3.19 2.40
CA LEU A 24 -9.66 -3.14 3.54
C LEU A 24 -10.26 -2.38 4.71
N GLY A 25 -10.90 -1.24 4.43
CA GLY A 25 -11.50 -0.39 5.45
C GLY A 25 -12.59 -1.05 6.27
N LYS A 26 -13.20 -2.13 5.77
CA LYS A 26 -14.23 -2.89 6.47
C LYS A 26 -13.68 -4.01 7.35
N LYS A 27 -12.38 -4.27 7.27
CA LYS A 27 -11.77 -5.33 8.08
C LYS A 27 -11.54 -4.86 9.50
N LYS A 28 -11.59 -5.81 10.43
CA LYS A 28 -11.27 -5.57 11.84
C LYS A 28 -9.79 -5.78 12.06
N GLY A 29 -9.21 -4.97 12.93
CA GLY A 29 -7.79 -5.00 13.23
C GLY A 29 -7.11 -3.77 12.65
N ARG A 30 -5.80 -3.68 12.85
CA ARG A 30 -5.02 -2.60 12.26
C ARG A 30 -4.82 -2.90 10.78
N ARG A 31 -5.13 -1.92 9.93
CA ARG A 31 -5.15 -2.10 8.48
C ARG A 31 -3.94 -1.41 7.88
N ILE A 32 -3.21 -2.13 7.05
CA ILE A 32 -1.99 -1.66 6.42
C ILE A 32 -2.15 -1.78 4.90
N ALA A 33 -2.06 -0.66 4.19
CA ALA A 33 -2.11 -0.64 2.74
C ALA A 33 -0.69 -0.58 2.19
N VAL A 34 -0.31 -1.56 1.39
CA VAL A 34 1.01 -1.67 0.75
C VAL A 34 0.78 -1.53 -0.74
N LEU A 35 1.03 -0.33 -1.25
CA LEU A 35 0.56 0.09 -2.56
C LEU A 35 1.71 0.38 -3.52
N GLY A 36 1.63 -0.18 -4.73
CA GLY A 36 2.50 0.17 -5.83
C GLY A 36 1.80 1.14 -6.77
N ASP A 37 2.57 1.69 -7.72
CA ASP A 37 2.04 2.59 -8.74
C ASP A 37 0.93 1.96 -9.56
N MET A 38 0.05 2.83 -10.03
CA MET A 38 -0.88 2.51 -11.12
C MET A 38 -0.23 2.99 -12.42
N LEU A 39 0.09 2.06 -13.31
CA LEU A 39 0.78 2.38 -14.56
C LEU A 39 -0.19 2.81 -15.66
N GLU A 40 0.36 3.47 -16.67
CA GLU A 40 -0.34 3.83 -17.91
C GLU A 40 -1.50 4.81 -17.73
N LEU A 41 -1.43 5.68 -16.72
CA LEU A 41 -2.45 6.70 -16.49
C LEU A 41 -2.20 8.01 -17.25
N GLY A 42 -1.05 8.16 -17.90
CA GLY A 42 -0.73 9.38 -18.65
C GLY A 42 -0.82 10.63 -17.78
N ASP A 43 -1.50 11.66 -18.30
CA ASP A 43 -1.63 12.94 -17.61
C ASP A 43 -2.43 12.87 -16.31
N CYS A 44 -3.19 11.81 -16.11
CA CYS A 44 -3.99 11.61 -14.89
C CYS A 44 -3.18 11.02 -13.75
N ALA A 45 -1.94 10.60 -13.99
CA ALA A 45 -1.16 9.86 -13.00
C ALA A 45 -1.02 10.60 -11.67
N TRP A 46 -0.65 11.89 -11.72
CA TRP A 46 -0.45 12.67 -10.50
C TRP A 46 -1.72 12.73 -9.66
N ALA A 47 -2.82 13.17 -10.28
CA ALA A 47 -4.09 13.37 -9.59
C ALA A 47 -4.66 12.07 -9.04
N GLU A 48 -4.56 10.99 -9.81
CA GLU A 48 -5.11 9.69 -9.41
C GLU A 48 -4.32 9.06 -8.27
N HIS A 49 -2.99 9.15 -8.29
CA HIS A 49 -2.18 8.65 -7.16
C HIS A 49 -2.44 9.46 -5.89
N TYR A 50 -2.58 10.78 -6.01
CA TYR A 50 -2.91 11.64 -4.87
C TYR A 50 -4.28 11.27 -4.30
N ARG A 51 -5.27 11.07 -5.16
CA ARG A 51 -6.64 10.67 -4.75
C ARG A 51 -6.62 9.32 -4.03
N ILE A 52 -5.88 8.36 -4.54
CA ILE A 52 -5.76 7.05 -3.91
C ILE A 52 -5.12 7.17 -2.52
N GLY A 53 -4.14 8.03 -2.35
CA GLY A 53 -3.56 8.31 -1.03
C GLY A 53 -4.60 8.82 -0.04
N ARG A 54 -5.46 9.72 -0.47
CA ARG A 54 -6.54 10.24 0.39
C ARG A 54 -7.54 9.14 0.76
N ILE A 55 -7.90 8.29 -0.20
CA ILE A 55 -8.80 7.16 0.07
C ILE A 55 -8.14 6.17 1.02
N ALA A 56 -6.86 5.89 0.83
CA ALA A 56 -6.10 5.01 1.73
C ALA A 56 -6.11 5.54 3.16
N ALA A 57 -5.96 6.85 3.33
CA ALA A 57 -5.98 7.47 4.67
C ALA A 57 -7.29 7.22 5.41
N GLU A 58 -8.40 7.13 4.69
CA GLU A 58 -9.71 6.86 5.28
C GLU A 58 -9.92 5.38 5.64
N ASN A 59 -9.11 4.48 5.07
CA ASN A 59 -9.36 3.04 5.14
C ASN A 59 -8.23 2.23 5.77
N ALA A 60 -7.11 2.86 6.11
CA ALA A 60 -5.96 2.16 6.68
C ALA A 60 -5.26 3.03 7.72
N GLU A 61 -4.69 2.39 8.72
CA GLU A 61 -3.88 3.05 9.75
C GLU A 61 -2.47 3.33 9.25
N VAL A 62 -1.93 2.46 8.38
CA VAL A 62 -0.58 2.59 7.84
C VAL A 62 -0.64 2.47 6.32
N ILE A 63 0.06 3.37 5.62
CA ILE A 63 0.12 3.36 4.16
C ILE A 63 1.60 3.38 3.75
N TYR A 64 2.04 2.33 3.06
CA TYR A 64 3.36 2.25 2.48
C TYR A 64 3.23 2.22 0.96
N ALA A 65 4.00 3.05 0.27
CA ALA A 65 3.90 3.21 -1.17
C ALA A 65 5.26 3.00 -1.86
N TYR A 66 5.22 2.42 -3.05
CA TYR A 66 6.38 2.09 -3.87
C TYR A 66 6.13 2.47 -5.32
N GLY A 67 7.12 3.06 -5.95
CA GLY A 67 7.08 3.41 -7.37
C GLY A 67 7.29 4.89 -7.63
N PRO A 68 7.37 5.30 -8.91
CA PRO A 68 7.61 6.70 -9.26
C PRO A 68 6.59 7.69 -8.70
N ASN A 69 5.35 7.26 -8.47
CA ASN A 69 4.30 8.10 -7.92
C ASN A 69 4.02 7.85 -6.43
N ALA A 70 4.90 7.11 -5.76
CA ALA A 70 4.73 6.81 -4.33
C ALA A 70 4.62 8.07 -3.48
N GLY A 71 5.41 9.09 -3.79
CA GLY A 71 5.35 10.36 -3.07
C GLY A 71 4.00 11.07 -3.18
N ARG A 72 3.28 10.86 -4.28
CA ARG A 72 1.95 11.44 -4.48
C ARG A 72 0.90 10.69 -3.65
N ILE A 73 1.03 9.38 -3.55
CA ILE A 73 0.18 8.58 -2.67
C ILE A 73 0.38 9.02 -1.22
N VAL A 74 1.63 9.14 -0.79
CA VAL A 74 1.97 9.61 0.57
C VAL A 74 1.44 11.01 0.80
N GLY A 75 1.62 11.92 -0.17
CA GLY A 75 1.10 13.30 -0.08
C GLY A 75 -0.41 13.34 0.12
N GLY A 76 -1.14 12.50 -0.63
CA GLY A 76 -2.59 12.37 -0.48
C GLY A 76 -2.97 11.84 0.89
N ALA A 77 -2.24 10.85 1.38
CA ALA A 77 -2.50 10.27 2.70
C ALA A 77 -2.27 11.28 3.83
N ILE A 78 -1.22 12.07 3.73
CA ILE A 78 -0.92 13.13 4.72
C ILE A 78 -2.02 14.21 4.67
N THR A 79 -2.45 14.62 3.49
CA THR A 79 -3.58 15.55 3.34
C THR A 79 -4.85 14.96 3.95
N GLY A 80 -5.03 13.64 3.84
CA GLY A 80 -6.15 12.92 4.45
C GLY A 80 -6.04 12.70 5.96
N GLY A 81 -4.99 13.23 6.60
CA GLY A 81 -4.83 13.22 8.06
C GLY A 81 -3.78 12.29 8.61
N LYS A 82 -3.06 11.55 7.78
CA LYS A 82 -2.01 10.63 8.28
C LYS A 82 -0.73 11.39 8.64
N SER A 83 -0.02 10.90 9.65
CA SER A 83 1.29 11.42 10.01
C SER A 83 2.36 10.89 9.05
N THR A 84 3.53 11.51 9.07
CA THR A 84 4.69 11.07 8.28
C THR A 84 5.22 9.70 8.73
N ASN A 85 4.89 9.26 9.94
CA ASN A 85 5.25 7.93 10.40
C ASN A 85 4.28 6.86 9.89
N ALA A 86 3.03 7.24 9.64
CA ALA A 86 2.00 6.31 9.18
C ALA A 86 1.93 6.19 7.66
N ALA A 87 2.41 7.20 6.92
CA ALA A 87 2.40 7.21 5.46
C ALA A 87 3.84 7.43 4.96
N ARG A 88 4.41 6.39 4.34
CA ARG A 88 5.82 6.41 3.92
C ARG A 88 6.00 5.83 2.54
N GLU A 89 6.98 6.37 1.81
CA GLU A 89 7.38 5.82 0.51
C GLU A 89 8.71 5.07 0.63
N TYR A 90 8.88 4.08 -0.24
CA TYR A 90 10.09 3.26 -0.30
C TYR A 90 10.56 3.16 -1.74
N THR A 91 11.87 3.08 -1.93
CA THR A 91 12.49 3.04 -3.25
C THR A 91 12.83 1.63 -3.71
N THR A 92 12.84 0.66 -2.81
CA THR A 92 13.10 -0.75 -3.14
C THR A 92 12.09 -1.66 -2.45
N HIS A 93 11.86 -2.83 -3.05
CA HIS A 93 11.04 -3.88 -2.44
C HIS A 93 11.65 -4.33 -1.10
N GLU A 94 12.97 -4.43 -1.04
CA GLU A 94 13.68 -4.89 0.16
C GLU A 94 13.46 -3.97 1.35
N GLU A 95 13.59 -2.66 1.13
CA GLU A 95 13.35 -1.67 2.18
C GLU A 95 11.91 -1.71 2.69
N MET A 96 10.96 -1.82 1.75
CA MET A 96 9.54 -1.88 2.10
C MET A 96 9.22 -3.14 2.89
N ALA A 97 9.72 -4.30 2.44
CA ALA A 97 9.52 -5.57 3.15
C ALA A 97 10.11 -5.53 4.55
N LYS A 98 11.30 -4.96 4.69
CA LYS A 98 11.96 -4.82 5.99
C LYS A 98 11.13 -3.92 6.93
N ALA A 99 10.61 -2.81 6.41
CA ALA A 99 9.75 -1.92 7.19
C ALA A 99 8.49 -2.64 7.66
N LEU A 100 7.88 -3.46 6.78
CA LEU A 100 6.71 -4.26 7.15
C LEU A 100 7.02 -5.26 8.26
N LYS A 101 8.17 -5.95 8.16
CA LYS A 101 8.58 -6.89 9.21
C LYS A 101 8.73 -6.21 10.57
N ASN A 102 9.22 -4.97 10.57
CA ASN A 102 9.40 -4.20 11.81
C ASN A 102 8.10 -3.60 12.34
N THR A 103 7.11 -3.41 11.49
CA THR A 103 5.86 -2.70 11.82
C THR A 103 4.73 -3.66 12.18
N CYS A 104 4.62 -4.77 11.46
CA CYS A 104 3.46 -5.65 11.55
C CYS A 104 3.41 -6.45 12.83
N LYS A 105 2.19 -6.67 13.30
CA LYS A 105 1.89 -7.38 14.55
C LYS A 105 0.76 -8.38 14.31
N PRO A 106 0.60 -9.38 15.19
CA PRO A 106 -0.53 -10.29 15.11
C PRO A 106 -1.86 -9.52 15.09
N GLY A 107 -2.77 -9.95 14.25
CA GLY A 107 -4.07 -9.31 14.07
C GLY A 107 -4.11 -8.25 12.99
N ASP A 108 -2.96 -7.83 12.45
CA ASP A 108 -2.93 -6.86 11.37
C ASP A 108 -3.54 -7.43 10.09
N VAL A 109 -4.14 -6.54 9.30
CA VAL A 109 -4.69 -6.86 7.97
C VAL A 109 -3.92 -6.05 6.94
N LEU A 110 -3.28 -6.74 5.99
CA LEU A 110 -2.46 -6.10 4.97
C LEU A 110 -3.08 -6.27 3.59
N LEU A 111 -3.13 -5.18 2.83
CA LEU A 111 -3.48 -5.22 1.41
C LEU A 111 -2.23 -4.93 0.59
N PHE A 112 -1.86 -5.85 -0.30
CA PHE A 112 -0.77 -5.66 -1.27
C PHE A 112 -1.41 -5.45 -2.64
N LYS A 113 -1.22 -4.28 -3.23
CA LYS A 113 -1.80 -3.97 -4.53
C LYS A 113 -0.95 -2.96 -5.29
N GLY A 114 -0.86 -3.16 -6.60
CA GLY A 114 -0.16 -2.28 -7.52
C GLY A 114 -0.29 -2.82 -8.92
N SER A 115 0.07 -2.03 -9.91
CA SER A 115 0.12 -2.50 -11.29
C SER A 115 1.11 -3.65 -11.41
N ARG A 116 0.86 -4.55 -12.35
CA ARG A 116 1.68 -5.75 -12.53
C ARG A 116 3.17 -5.45 -12.64
N GLY A 117 3.53 -4.37 -13.32
CA GLY A 117 4.92 -3.96 -13.46
C GLY A 117 5.61 -3.54 -12.17
N MET A 118 4.85 -3.26 -11.11
CA MET A 118 5.41 -2.91 -9.80
C MET A 118 5.84 -4.13 -9.01
N ARG A 119 5.40 -5.32 -9.38
CA ARG A 119 5.76 -6.61 -8.77
C ARG A 119 5.60 -6.61 -7.25
N MET A 120 4.45 -6.14 -6.79
CA MET A 120 4.16 -6.06 -5.36
C MET A 120 4.13 -7.45 -4.70
N GLU A 121 3.92 -8.51 -5.47
CA GLU A 121 4.04 -9.88 -4.98
C GLU A 121 5.45 -10.19 -4.47
N ASN A 122 6.48 -9.50 -4.99
CA ASN A 122 7.85 -9.67 -4.50
C ASN A 122 7.99 -9.11 -3.09
N VAL A 123 7.38 -7.96 -2.82
CA VAL A 123 7.37 -7.38 -1.46
C VAL A 123 6.66 -8.34 -0.50
N GLN A 124 5.52 -8.86 -0.92
CA GLN A 124 4.76 -9.82 -0.12
C GLN A 124 5.59 -11.07 0.19
N ALA A 125 6.26 -11.62 -0.81
CA ALA A 125 7.10 -12.81 -0.63
C ALA A 125 8.27 -12.54 0.33
N MET A 126 8.94 -11.40 0.18
CA MET A 126 10.03 -11.01 1.08
C MET A 126 9.53 -10.79 2.50
N PHE A 127 8.36 -10.19 2.66
CA PHE A 127 7.76 -9.96 3.96
C PHE A 127 7.42 -11.28 4.67
N LEU A 128 6.92 -12.26 3.93
CA LEU A 128 6.54 -13.56 4.47
C LEU A 128 7.71 -14.52 4.66
N ALA A 129 8.88 -14.21 4.10
CA ALA A 129 10.05 -15.06 4.21
C ALA A 129 10.57 -15.08 5.65
N GLU A 130 10.89 -16.27 6.15
CA GLU A 130 11.50 -16.39 7.47
C GLU A 130 12.96 -15.95 7.43
N GLU A 131 13.39 -15.23 8.45
CA GLU A 131 14.79 -14.87 8.62
C GLU A 131 15.55 -16.07 9.15
N LYS A 132 16.71 -16.32 8.53
CA LYS A 132 17.62 -17.39 8.95
C LYS A 132 18.75 -16.84 9.80
#